data_9f29dca0cecb3b6d3466fcfa55d3e31c
#
_entry.id   9f29dca0cecb3b6d3466fcfa55d3e31c
#
_cell.length_a   1.000
_cell.length_b   1.000
_cell.length_c   1.000
_cell.angle_alpha   90.00
_cell.angle_beta   90.00
_cell.angle_gamma   90.00
#
_symmetry.space_group_name_H-M   'P 1'
#
loop_
_entity.id
_entity.type
_entity.pdbx_description
1 polymer ?
#
loop_
_entity_poly.entity_id
_entity_poly.type
_entity_poly.pdbx_seq_one_letter_code
_entity_poly.pdbx_strand_id
1 'polypeptide(L)'
;MCDMIARDKNRCNIIIWSIANETPHSETRLTFLSNLANKARSLDSVRLIGAAMEKEEVQPGVLTVNDPLGELLDIISFNEYVGWYDGDSEKCDRVNWTFDTQKPVFISELGGGALYGRHGSPKERFTEEYQEDLYIRHVNMLKRIPGLAGTTPW
;
A
#
# COMPACT_ATOMS: atom_id res chain seq x y z
N MET A 1 6.86 -5.53 -17.70
CA MET A 1 5.61 -4.74 -17.87
C MET A 1 4.94 -5.01 -19.23
N CYS A 2 5.58 -4.77 -20.39
CA CYS A 2 4.94 -4.94 -21.70
C CYS A 2 4.39 -6.35 -21.90
N ASP A 3 5.20 -7.37 -21.67
CA ASP A 3 4.80 -8.78 -21.82
C ASP A 3 3.70 -9.19 -20.87
N MET A 4 3.75 -8.69 -19.63
CA MET A 4 2.71 -8.91 -18.62
C MET A 4 1.37 -8.32 -19.08
N ILE A 5 1.35 -7.06 -19.51
CA ILE A 5 0.13 -6.41 -19.98
C ILE A 5 -0.38 -7.11 -21.26
N ALA A 6 0.49 -7.40 -22.22
CA ALA A 6 0.11 -8.08 -23.46
C ALA A 6 -0.52 -9.46 -23.18
N ARG A 7 0.00 -10.21 -22.23
CA ARG A 7 -0.51 -11.54 -21.84
C ARG A 7 -1.82 -11.46 -21.06
N ASP A 8 -1.95 -10.49 -20.15
CA ASP A 8 -2.95 -10.54 -19.09
C ASP A 8 -4.05 -9.48 -19.19
N LYS A 9 -3.94 -8.48 -20.07
CA LYS A 9 -4.93 -7.38 -20.17
C LYS A 9 -6.37 -7.82 -20.47
N ASN A 10 -6.57 -9.01 -20.98
CA ASN A 10 -7.90 -9.56 -21.25
C ASN A 10 -8.47 -10.37 -20.08
N ARG A 11 -7.75 -10.44 -18.93
CA ARG A 11 -8.23 -11.11 -17.74
C ARG A 11 -9.08 -10.16 -16.91
N CYS A 12 -10.32 -10.56 -16.59
CA CYS A 12 -11.28 -9.71 -15.89
C CYS A 12 -10.94 -9.45 -14.41
N ASN A 13 -10.09 -10.27 -13.81
CA ASN A 13 -9.67 -10.13 -12.42
C ASN A 13 -8.49 -9.16 -12.19
N ILE A 14 -7.92 -8.60 -13.26
CA ILE A 14 -6.89 -7.55 -13.14
C ILE A 14 -7.57 -6.20 -13.19
N ILE A 15 -7.37 -5.38 -12.15
CA ILE A 15 -7.99 -4.06 -12.01
C ILE A 15 -6.98 -2.91 -11.99
N ILE A 16 -5.75 -3.17 -11.57
CA ILE A 16 -4.68 -2.18 -11.42
C ILE A 16 -3.36 -2.77 -11.94
N TRP A 17 -2.58 -1.96 -12.63
CA TRP A 17 -1.19 -2.26 -12.96
C TRP A 17 -0.29 -1.54 -11.96
N SER A 18 0.40 -2.28 -11.09
CA SER A 18 1.43 -1.71 -10.20
C SER A 18 2.78 -1.70 -10.92
N ILE A 19 3.43 -0.53 -10.97
CA ILE A 19 4.66 -0.33 -11.74
C ILE A 19 5.93 -0.30 -10.88
N ALA A 20 5.81 -0.16 -9.57
CA ALA A 20 6.94 -0.12 -8.64
C ALA A 20 6.51 -0.54 -7.24
N ASN A 21 7.48 -0.98 -6.44
CA ASN A 21 7.31 -1.29 -5.03
C ASN A 21 8.44 -0.68 -4.19
N GLU A 22 8.10 0.28 -3.31
CA GLU A 22 8.98 0.89 -2.30
C GLU A 22 10.36 1.29 -2.84
N THR A 23 10.36 2.02 -3.94
CA THR A 23 11.60 2.48 -4.58
C THR A 23 11.99 3.85 -4.03
N PRO A 24 13.27 4.05 -3.56
CA PRO A 24 13.73 5.31 -2.99
C PRO A 24 13.59 6.49 -3.96
N HIS A 25 13.25 7.66 -3.43
CA HIS A 25 13.06 8.87 -4.22
C HIS A 25 14.36 9.32 -4.90
N SER A 26 14.29 9.56 -6.21
CA SER A 26 15.35 10.21 -7.02
C SER A 26 14.77 10.71 -8.34
N GLU A 27 15.44 11.67 -8.96
CA GLU A 27 15.05 12.18 -10.29
C GLU A 27 15.10 11.08 -11.37
N THR A 28 16.11 10.23 -11.30
CA THR A 28 16.28 9.10 -12.23
C THR A 28 15.13 8.11 -12.09
N ARG A 29 14.74 7.78 -10.84
CA ARG A 29 13.58 6.95 -10.56
C ARG A 29 12.30 7.58 -11.11
N LEU A 30 12.06 8.85 -10.85
CA LEU A 30 10.86 9.55 -11.30
C LEU A 30 10.77 9.54 -12.82
N THR A 31 11.87 9.84 -13.51
CA THR A 31 11.94 9.80 -14.98
C THR A 31 11.64 8.40 -15.52
N PHE A 32 12.26 7.37 -14.95
CA PHE A 32 12.05 5.98 -15.36
C PHE A 32 10.59 5.54 -15.15
N LEU A 33 10.04 5.78 -13.96
CA LEU A 33 8.68 5.35 -13.62
C LEU A 33 7.60 6.17 -14.37
N SER A 34 7.86 7.44 -14.67
CA SER A 34 7.00 8.24 -15.55
C SER A 34 6.91 7.64 -16.94
N ASN A 35 8.05 7.27 -17.52
CA ASN A 35 8.08 6.61 -18.81
C ASN A 35 7.39 5.23 -18.77
N LEU A 36 7.55 4.50 -17.68
CA LEU A 36 6.92 3.19 -17.49
C LEU A 36 5.40 3.31 -17.35
N ALA A 37 4.90 4.30 -16.61
CA ALA A 37 3.47 4.60 -16.49
C ALA A 37 2.86 4.97 -17.86
N ASN A 38 3.52 5.85 -18.61
CA ASN A 38 3.08 6.22 -19.96
C ASN A 38 3.07 5.01 -20.90
N LYS A 39 4.08 4.15 -20.80
CA LYS A 39 4.13 2.91 -21.58
C LYS A 39 3.00 1.96 -21.19
N ALA A 40 2.72 1.79 -19.91
CA ALA A 40 1.60 0.97 -19.46
C ALA A 40 0.27 1.49 -19.99
N ARG A 41 0.01 2.81 -19.91
CA ARG A 41 -1.21 3.43 -20.47
C ARG A 41 -1.34 3.24 -21.98
N SER A 42 -0.23 3.25 -22.71
CA SER A 42 -0.26 3.03 -24.17
C SER A 42 -0.64 1.60 -24.55
N LEU A 43 -0.47 0.64 -23.64
CA LEU A 43 -0.78 -0.78 -23.84
C LEU A 43 -2.16 -1.17 -23.30
N ASP A 44 -2.60 -0.49 -22.25
CA ASP A 44 -3.91 -0.65 -21.62
C ASP A 44 -4.38 0.72 -21.10
N SER A 45 -5.33 1.31 -21.83
CA SER A 45 -5.87 2.64 -21.52
C SER A 45 -7.06 2.61 -20.57
N VAL A 46 -7.46 1.43 -20.09
CA VAL A 46 -8.67 1.24 -19.28
C VAL A 46 -8.34 1.05 -17.80
N ARG A 47 -7.32 0.24 -17.49
CA ARG A 47 -6.98 -0.08 -16.10
C ARG A 47 -6.18 1.04 -15.46
N LEU A 48 -6.39 1.17 -14.15
CA LEU A 48 -5.66 2.10 -13.33
C LEU A 48 -4.18 1.72 -13.22
N ILE A 49 -3.32 2.72 -13.09
CA ILE A 49 -1.90 2.55 -12.84
C ILE A 49 -1.57 3.07 -11.46
N GLY A 50 -0.93 2.24 -10.67
CA GLY A 50 -0.46 2.54 -9.32
C GLY A 50 0.99 2.13 -9.12
N ALA A 51 1.52 2.45 -7.96
CA ALA A 51 2.79 1.95 -7.43
C ALA A 51 2.70 1.93 -5.90
N ALA A 52 3.28 0.92 -5.25
CA ALA A 52 3.49 1.01 -3.81
C ALA A 52 4.58 2.06 -3.54
N MET A 53 4.17 3.24 -3.08
CA MET A 53 5.06 4.35 -2.74
C MET A 53 5.48 4.28 -1.28
N GLU A 54 6.58 4.92 -0.94
CA GLU A 54 7.01 5.03 0.46
C GLU A 54 6.11 6.00 1.23
N LYS A 55 5.76 5.64 2.45
CA LYS A 55 5.09 6.52 3.41
C LYS A 55 6.12 7.25 4.26
N GLU A 56 5.74 8.42 4.76
CA GLU A 56 6.53 9.18 5.71
C GLU A 56 5.68 9.68 6.89
N GLU A 57 6.32 9.91 8.01
CA GLU A 57 5.70 10.52 9.19
C GLU A 57 6.01 12.02 9.16
N VAL A 58 4.99 12.84 8.91
CA VAL A 58 5.13 14.31 8.78
C VAL A 58 5.00 15.04 10.11
N GLN A 59 4.34 14.43 11.07
CA GLN A 59 4.23 14.87 12.47
C GLN A 59 4.09 13.63 13.34
N PRO A 60 4.40 13.69 14.64
CA PRO A 60 4.25 12.53 15.52
C PRO A 60 2.87 11.88 15.41
N GLY A 61 2.82 10.64 14.94
CA GLY A 61 1.59 9.89 14.73
C GLY A 61 0.77 10.27 13.49
N VAL A 62 1.29 11.12 12.59
CA VAL A 62 0.61 11.48 11.34
C VAL A 62 1.40 11.01 10.14
N LEU A 63 0.86 10.07 9.41
CA LEU A 63 1.46 9.44 8.23
C LEU A 63 0.86 10.02 6.93
N THR A 64 1.68 10.05 5.89
CA THR A 64 1.28 10.46 4.54
C THR A 64 2.10 9.73 3.47
N VAL A 65 1.71 9.89 2.23
CA VAL A 65 2.52 9.58 1.05
C VAL A 65 2.76 10.88 0.29
N ASN A 66 4.02 11.31 0.27
CA ASN A 66 4.44 12.56 -0.39
C ASN A 66 5.46 12.22 -1.48
N ASP A 67 5.01 11.55 -2.53
CA ASP A 67 5.84 11.13 -3.66
C ASP A 67 5.38 11.85 -4.94
N PRO A 68 6.26 12.61 -5.62
CA PRO A 68 5.94 13.24 -6.90
C PRO A 68 5.40 12.28 -7.96
N LEU A 69 5.72 10.98 -7.87
CA LEU A 69 5.15 9.96 -8.73
C LEU A 69 3.63 9.88 -8.61
N GLY A 70 3.09 10.19 -7.43
CA GLY A 70 1.65 10.21 -7.18
C GLY A 70 0.85 11.10 -8.14
N GLU A 71 1.44 12.21 -8.60
CA GLU A 71 0.82 13.09 -9.60
C GLU A 71 0.56 12.39 -10.95
N LEU A 72 1.40 11.44 -11.30
CA LEU A 72 1.39 10.73 -12.58
C LEU A 72 0.58 9.43 -12.55
N LEU A 73 0.22 8.95 -11.35
CA LEU A 73 -0.55 7.73 -11.14
C LEU A 73 -2.05 8.02 -10.98
N ASP A 74 -2.87 7.00 -11.14
CA ASP A 74 -4.33 7.12 -11.03
C ASP A 74 -4.83 6.94 -9.60
N ILE A 75 -4.01 6.29 -8.77
CA ILE A 75 -4.27 6.02 -7.35
C ILE A 75 -3.02 6.31 -6.52
N ILE A 76 -3.22 6.68 -5.26
CA ILE A 76 -2.15 6.75 -4.26
C ILE A 76 -2.11 5.39 -3.55
N SER A 77 -1.04 4.63 -3.73
CA SER A 77 -0.91 3.35 -3.04
C SER A 77 0.42 3.20 -2.30
N PHE A 78 0.39 2.43 -1.22
CA PHE A 78 1.53 2.19 -0.34
C PHE A 78 1.35 0.88 0.43
N ASN A 79 2.46 0.37 0.98
CA ASN A 79 2.45 -0.77 1.88
C ASN A 79 2.32 -0.30 3.33
N GLU A 80 1.47 -0.97 4.13
CA GLU A 80 1.16 -0.57 5.49
C GLU A 80 1.43 -1.70 6.49
N TYR A 81 2.43 -1.50 7.31
CA TYR A 81 2.87 -2.48 8.29
C TYR A 81 3.01 -1.92 9.72
N VAL A 82 2.21 -0.90 10.08
CA VAL A 82 2.08 -0.45 11.48
C VAL A 82 1.65 -1.63 12.35
N GLY A 83 2.37 -1.83 13.43
CA GLY A 83 2.18 -2.98 14.32
C GLY A 83 2.93 -4.24 13.89
N TRP A 84 3.57 -4.25 12.73
CA TRP A 84 4.40 -5.38 12.30
C TRP A 84 5.88 -5.00 12.12
N TYR A 85 6.22 -4.16 11.16
CA TYR A 85 7.57 -3.61 11.02
C TYR A 85 7.74 -2.29 11.76
N ASP A 86 6.65 -1.59 12.03
CA ASP A 86 6.62 -0.28 12.64
C ASP A 86 5.83 -0.30 13.96
N GLY A 87 6.53 -0.51 15.06
CA GLY A 87 5.97 -0.54 16.40
C GLY A 87 5.21 -1.83 16.75
N ASP A 88 4.35 -1.73 17.74
CA ASP A 88 3.43 -2.77 18.21
C ASP A 88 2.01 -2.58 17.63
N SER A 89 1.13 -3.59 17.82
CA SER A 89 -0.23 -3.55 17.28
C SER A 89 -1.06 -2.37 17.82
N GLU A 90 -0.80 -1.92 19.05
CA GLU A 90 -1.47 -0.76 19.66
C GLU A 90 -1.13 0.56 18.96
N LYS A 91 -0.05 0.64 18.17
CA LYS A 91 0.27 1.83 17.37
C LYS A 91 -0.82 2.13 16.35
N CYS A 92 -1.50 1.11 15.81
CA CYS A 92 -2.62 1.28 14.89
C CYS A 92 -3.73 2.17 15.44
N ASP A 93 -3.95 2.16 16.75
CA ASP A 93 -5.02 2.95 17.39
C ASP A 93 -4.71 4.45 17.42
N ARG A 94 -3.43 4.82 17.32
CA ARG A 94 -2.93 6.18 17.55
C ARG A 94 -2.51 6.90 16.28
N VAL A 95 -2.21 6.18 15.19
CA VAL A 95 -1.79 6.80 13.93
C VAL A 95 -2.98 7.42 13.21
N ASN A 96 -2.73 8.55 12.59
CA ASN A 96 -3.64 9.24 11.70
C ASN A 96 -3.00 9.35 10.31
N TRP A 97 -3.84 9.57 9.32
CA TRP A 97 -3.43 9.67 7.94
C TRP A 97 -3.91 10.98 7.33
N THR A 98 -3.08 11.57 6.49
CA THR A 98 -3.44 12.75 5.72
C THR A 98 -2.90 12.61 4.29
N PHE A 99 -3.65 13.10 3.32
CA PHE A 99 -3.23 13.10 1.91
C PHE A 99 -3.65 14.42 1.27
N ASP A 100 -2.72 15.06 0.56
CA ASP A 100 -3.01 16.25 -0.22
C ASP A 100 -3.38 15.86 -1.66
N THR A 101 -4.48 15.13 -1.80
CA THR A 101 -4.97 14.65 -3.09
C THR A 101 -6.45 14.30 -3.02
N GLN A 102 -7.11 14.31 -4.20
CA GLN A 102 -8.47 13.78 -4.39
C GLN A 102 -8.46 12.38 -5.04
N LYS A 103 -7.27 11.82 -5.30
CA LYS A 103 -7.16 10.47 -5.87
C LYS A 103 -7.55 9.42 -4.84
N PRO A 104 -8.09 8.27 -5.29
CA PRO A 104 -8.36 7.15 -4.38
C PRO A 104 -7.07 6.66 -3.73
N VAL A 105 -7.16 6.27 -2.46
CA VAL A 105 -6.07 5.69 -1.68
C VAL A 105 -6.21 4.18 -1.67
N PHE A 106 -5.12 3.45 -1.86
CA PHE A 106 -5.11 1.99 -1.87
C PHE A 106 -3.91 1.45 -1.07
N ILE A 107 -4.16 0.55 -0.14
CA ILE A 107 -3.10 -0.14 0.58
C ILE A 107 -2.76 -1.43 -0.17
N SER A 108 -1.58 -1.44 -0.80
CA SER A 108 -1.11 -2.55 -1.64
C SER A 108 -0.65 -3.77 -0.85
N GLU A 109 -0.25 -3.57 0.40
CA GLU A 109 0.08 -4.65 1.34
C GLU A 109 -0.24 -4.19 2.76
N LEU A 110 -0.76 -5.08 3.58
CA LEU A 110 -0.91 -4.88 5.02
C LEU A 110 -0.94 -6.22 5.75
N GLY A 111 -0.57 -6.21 7.03
CA GLY A 111 -0.74 -7.38 7.87
C GLY A 111 0.49 -7.75 8.68
N GLY A 112 0.52 -9.00 9.12
CA GLY A 112 1.61 -9.60 9.87
C GLY A 112 1.47 -11.11 9.88
N GLY A 113 2.60 -11.83 10.05
CA GLY A 113 2.66 -13.27 9.98
C GLY A 113 2.33 -13.96 11.31
N ALA A 114 1.77 -15.16 11.23
CA ALA A 114 1.74 -16.12 12.32
C ALA A 114 2.35 -17.45 11.89
N LEU A 115 2.87 -18.20 12.85
CA LEU A 115 3.24 -19.58 12.62
C LEU A 115 2.03 -20.46 12.92
N TYR A 116 1.61 -21.25 11.96
CA TYR A 116 0.46 -22.14 12.09
C TYR A 116 0.54 -23.02 13.35
N GLY A 117 -0.49 -22.97 14.17
CA GLY A 117 -0.59 -23.70 15.44
C GLY A 117 0.24 -23.10 16.59
N ARG A 118 0.89 -21.96 16.40
CA ARG A 118 1.57 -21.25 17.47
C ARG A 118 0.59 -20.34 18.22
N HIS A 119 0.25 -20.73 19.44
CA HIS A 119 -0.65 -20.00 20.32
C HIS A 119 0.12 -19.32 21.45
N GLY A 120 -0.39 -18.18 21.95
CA GLY A 120 0.23 -17.44 23.06
C GLY A 120 -0.46 -16.12 23.36
N SER A 121 0.32 -15.18 23.90
CA SER A 121 -0.20 -13.85 24.18
C SER A 121 -0.45 -13.07 22.89
N PRO A 122 -1.54 -12.26 22.81
CA PRO A 122 -1.76 -11.34 21.68
C PRO A 122 -0.69 -10.24 21.58
N LYS A 123 0.27 -10.18 22.49
CA LYS A 123 1.46 -9.31 22.42
C LYS A 123 2.72 -10.03 21.94
N GLU A 124 2.66 -11.34 21.74
CA GLU A 124 3.78 -12.14 21.28
C GLU A 124 3.70 -12.32 19.76
N ARG A 125 4.64 -11.72 19.02
CA ARG A 125 4.70 -11.84 17.55
C ARG A 125 4.80 -13.31 17.13
N PHE A 126 4.26 -13.58 15.94
CA PHE A 126 4.16 -14.89 15.32
C PHE A 126 3.16 -15.87 15.98
N THR A 127 2.43 -15.45 17.01
CA THR A 127 1.27 -16.20 17.50
C THR A 127 0.03 -15.88 16.64
N GLU A 128 -0.92 -16.80 16.58
CA GLU A 128 -2.18 -16.58 15.87
C GLU A 128 -3.00 -15.47 16.54
N GLU A 129 -2.93 -15.36 17.87
CA GLU A 129 -3.59 -14.31 18.66
C GLU A 129 -2.99 -12.92 18.40
N TYR A 130 -1.67 -12.81 18.17
CA TYR A 130 -1.06 -11.54 17.77
C TYR A 130 -1.55 -11.13 16.39
N GLN A 131 -1.59 -12.06 15.43
CA GLN A 131 -2.07 -11.80 14.09
C GLN A 131 -3.54 -11.36 14.10
N GLU A 132 -4.40 -12.03 14.88
CA GLU A 132 -5.80 -11.65 15.06
C GLU A 132 -5.94 -10.23 15.61
N ASP A 133 -5.26 -9.90 16.72
CA ASP A 133 -5.28 -8.55 17.34
C ASP A 133 -4.81 -7.49 16.34
N LEU A 134 -3.72 -7.77 15.63
CA LEU A 134 -3.18 -6.87 14.60
C LEU A 134 -4.21 -6.58 13.50
N TYR A 135 -4.85 -7.59 12.94
CA TYR A 135 -5.86 -7.40 11.89
C TYR A 135 -7.11 -6.68 12.39
N ILE A 136 -7.56 -6.94 13.61
CA ILE A 136 -8.67 -6.20 14.23
C ILE A 136 -8.34 -4.71 14.31
N ARG A 137 -7.12 -4.37 14.77
CA ARG A 137 -6.67 -2.98 14.87
C ARG A 137 -6.44 -2.36 13.49
N HIS A 138 -5.88 -3.09 12.53
CA HIS A 138 -5.77 -2.64 11.14
C HIS A 138 -7.14 -2.26 10.59
N VAL A 139 -8.16 -3.11 10.69
CA VAL A 139 -9.51 -2.80 10.21
C VAL A 139 -10.06 -1.52 10.85
N ASN A 140 -9.78 -1.27 12.12
CA ASN A 140 -10.20 -0.03 12.78
C ASN A 140 -9.39 1.19 12.33
N MET A 141 -8.10 1.04 12.09
CA MET A 141 -7.24 2.07 11.50
C MET A 141 -7.70 2.42 10.08
N LEU A 142 -7.96 1.42 9.23
CA LEU A 142 -8.41 1.58 7.85
C LEU A 142 -9.65 2.48 7.73
N LYS A 143 -10.60 2.36 8.64
CA LYS A 143 -11.82 3.20 8.66
C LYS A 143 -11.54 4.69 8.84
N ARG A 144 -10.35 5.05 9.31
CA ARG A 144 -9.94 6.45 9.54
C ARG A 144 -9.08 7.01 8.39
N ILE A 145 -8.72 6.20 7.40
CA ILE A 145 -7.89 6.62 6.27
C ILE A 145 -8.74 7.37 5.25
N PRO A 146 -8.48 8.67 5.01
CA PRO A 146 -9.24 9.45 4.06
C PRO A 146 -9.11 8.90 2.63
N GLY A 147 -10.22 8.77 1.92
CA GLY A 147 -10.22 8.35 0.51
C GLY A 147 -9.84 6.88 0.27
N LEU A 148 -9.75 6.05 1.31
CA LEU A 148 -9.41 4.64 1.16
C LEU A 148 -10.46 3.91 0.28
N ALA A 149 -10.00 3.35 -0.83
CA ALA A 149 -10.82 2.65 -1.82
C ALA A 149 -10.65 1.12 -1.77
N GLY A 150 -9.54 0.64 -1.21
CA GLY A 150 -9.30 -0.79 -1.12
C GLY A 150 -7.97 -1.17 -0.47
N THR A 151 -7.83 -2.45 -0.17
CA THR A 151 -6.62 -3.02 0.42
C THR A 151 -6.38 -4.45 -0.05
N THR A 152 -5.13 -4.89 0.00
CA THR A 152 -4.71 -6.28 -0.22
C THR A 152 -3.90 -6.78 0.98
N PRO A 153 -4.45 -7.70 1.80
CA PRO A 153 -3.70 -8.34 2.87
C PRO A 153 -2.54 -9.16 2.32
N TRP A 154 -1.43 -9.10 3.04
CA TRP A 154 -0.21 -9.84 2.69
C TRP A 154 0.04 -11.00 3.62
#